data_56a067fda6f84ba885d8f31b741918e2
#
_entry.id   56a067fda6f84ba885d8f31b741918e2
#
_cell.length_a   1.000
_cell.length_b   1.000
_cell.length_c   1.000
_cell.angle_alpha   90.00
_cell.angle_beta   90.00
_cell.angle_gamma   90.00
#
_symmetry.space_group_name_H-M   'P 1'
#
loop_
_entity.id
_entity.type
_entity.pdbx_description
1 polymer ?
#
loop_
_entity_poly.entity_id
_entity_poly.type
_entity_poly.pdbx_seq_one_letter_code
_entity_poly.pdbx_strand_id
1 'polypeptide(L)'
;MDENVWEEVIKVNPAQAAFLVMPYRNGYVIYSRATGKSFITGAVIDDNIRLMPRGITTLTQATIGQALTKTLPSAFKMLEMLGYKQWDPVSKTGDYVVCRRPIEGWYKPYEHIMSYEYGISFSNGHMLYILTQGGNSRGPNADYNITDEALTLDKEKFDQEAAPTNRGNEHIFGRKSEHPVLKHHGNTFLSSMPYTPEQKWLLEPAKYYEEERDIRLFDVWNKIVRLQMQLIDARIAGDAGLFKEIWNETVRLRQSITPFVSRDGTLFILGSIFDNIANVGMNYILNQYKVMDKLSFMIEILNYMVDKIDSCYYQLDERHVYYNATNDD
;
A
#
# COMPACT_ATOMS: atom_id res chain seq x y z
N MET A 1 39.74 20.39 2.47
CA MET A 1 38.60 19.79 3.20
C MET A 1 37.69 19.24 2.11
N ASP A 2 37.92 18.01 1.69
CA ASP A 2 37.04 17.31 0.76
C ASP A 2 35.90 16.69 1.61
N GLU A 3 34.80 17.40 1.72
CA GLU A 3 33.56 16.80 2.18
C GLU A 3 33.07 15.88 1.08
N ASN A 4 33.38 14.59 1.19
CA ASN A 4 32.70 13.53 0.45
C ASN A 4 31.24 13.54 0.91
N VAL A 5 30.42 14.35 0.26
CA VAL A 5 28.97 14.26 0.36
C VAL A 5 28.58 12.98 -0.37
N TRP A 6 28.40 11.91 0.39
CA TRP A 6 27.81 10.68 -0.12
C TRP A 6 26.32 10.96 -0.38
N GLU A 7 25.96 11.20 -1.63
CA GLU A 7 24.54 11.17 -2.02
C GLU A 7 24.06 9.73 -1.91
N GLU A 8 23.29 9.46 -0.87
CA GLU A 8 22.62 8.17 -0.71
C GLU A 8 21.40 8.13 -1.64
N VAL A 9 21.55 7.49 -2.79
CA VAL A 9 20.48 7.37 -3.80
C VAL A 9 19.52 6.27 -3.38
N ILE A 10 18.31 6.65 -2.99
CA ILE A 10 17.23 5.71 -2.71
C ILE A 10 16.68 5.16 -4.02
N LYS A 11 16.92 3.89 -4.29
CA LYS A 11 16.42 3.21 -5.49
C LYS A 11 15.00 2.70 -5.24
N VAL A 12 14.05 3.19 -6.02
CA VAL A 12 12.66 2.76 -6.02
C VAL A 12 12.30 2.11 -7.36
N ASN A 13 11.35 1.20 -7.36
CA ASN A 13 10.84 0.63 -8.60
C ASN A 13 9.87 1.60 -9.31
N PRO A 14 9.55 1.39 -10.61
CA PRO A 14 8.70 2.31 -11.38
C PRO A 14 7.31 2.56 -10.77
N ALA A 15 6.69 1.54 -10.16
CA ALA A 15 5.39 1.69 -9.51
C ALA A 15 5.49 2.55 -8.24
N GLN A 16 6.53 2.33 -7.43
CA GLN A 16 6.81 3.16 -6.26
C GLN A 16 7.11 4.60 -6.66
N ALA A 17 7.97 4.81 -7.67
CA ALA A 17 8.30 6.14 -8.16
C ALA A 17 7.04 6.90 -8.62
N ALA A 18 6.16 6.25 -9.38
CA ALA A 18 4.93 6.86 -9.84
C ALA A 18 4.03 7.30 -8.68
N PHE A 19 3.94 6.50 -7.60
CA PHE A 19 3.18 6.87 -6.42
C PHE A 19 3.80 8.05 -5.65
N LEU A 20 5.11 8.02 -5.46
CA LEU A 20 5.83 8.99 -4.63
C LEU A 20 5.86 10.41 -5.21
N VAL A 21 5.82 10.55 -6.55
CA VAL A 21 5.88 11.87 -7.20
C VAL A 21 4.52 12.55 -7.37
N MET A 22 3.41 11.85 -7.09
CA MET A 22 2.07 12.40 -7.31
C MET A 22 1.55 13.15 -6.08
N PRO A 23 1.02 14.39 -6.24
CA PRO A 23 0.41 15.16 -5.16
C PRO A 23 -1.04 14.72 -4.94
N TYR A 24 -1.28 13.70 -4.15
CA TYR A 24 -2.61 13.17 -3.84
C TYR A 24 -3.07 13.50 -2.41
N ARG A 25 -4.38 13.46 -2.19
CA ARG A 25 -5.02 13.47 -0.86
C ARG A 25 -5.38 12.05 -0.40
N ASN A 26 -6.05 11.30 -1.28
CA ASN A 26 -6.41 9.91 -1.04
C ASN A 26 -5.63 9.00 -1.99
N GLY A 27 -4.91 8.02 -1.45
CA GLY A 27 -4.11 7.06 -2.20
C GLY A 27 -4.69 5.64 -2.11
N TYR A 28 -4.85 4.99 -3.25
CA TYR A 28 -5.23 3.58 -3.35
C TYR A 28 -4.12 2.85 -4.11
N VAL A 29 -3.33 2.09 -3.37
CA VAL A 29 -2.16 1.37 -3.88
C VAL A 29 -2.48 -0.11 -3.92
N ILE A 30 -2.83 -0.60 -5.10
CA ILE A 30 -3.17 -2.01 -5.30
C ILE A 30 -1.99 -2.70 -5.97
N TYR A 31 -1.11 -3.25 -5.16
CA TYR A 31 0.13 -3.89 -5.58
C TYR A 31 0.15 -5.36 -5.21
N SER A 32 0.65 -6.20 -6.11
CA SER A 32 0.86 -7.61 -5.83
C SER A 32 1.88 -7.86 -4.73
N ARG A 33 2.04 -9.11 -4.32
CA ARG A 33 3.13 -9.51 -3.40
C ARG A 33 4.49 -9.16 -3.99
N ALA A 34 5.43 -8.82 -3.13
CA ALA A 34 6.80 -8.46 -3.45
C ALA A 34 6.98 -7.23 -4.37
N THR A 35 5.94 -6.42 -4.59
CA THR A 35 6.03 -5.14 -5.32
C THR A 35 6.54 -3.99 -4.45
N GLY A 36 6.60 -4.17 -3.12
CA GLY A 36 7.18 -3.20 -2.20
C GLY A 36 6.18 -2.25 -1.54
N LYS A 37 4.95 -2.71 -1.25
CA LYS A 37 3.90 -1.94 -0.54
C LYS A 37 4.39 -1.34 0.78
N SER A 38 4.92 -2.18 1.66
CA SER A 38 5.33 -1.76 3.01
C SER A 38 6.45 -0.72 3.02
N PHE A 39 7.25 -0.66 1.95
CA PHE A 39 8.26 0.38 1.75
C PHE A 39 7.59 1.74 1.47
N ILE A 40 6.52 1.76 0.67
CA ILE A 40 5.72 2.97 0.42
C ILE A 40 5.11 3.51 1.72
N THR A 41 4.69 2.63 2.64
CA THR A 41 4.17 3.05 3.95
C THR A 41 5.15 3.97 4.68
N GLY A 42 6.45 3.64 4.66
CA GLY A 42 7.49 4.49 5.24
C GLY A 42 7.58 5.88 4.58
N ALA A 43 7.46 5.94 3.26
CA ALA A 43 7.46 7.21 2.54
C ALA A 43 6.22 8.06 2.82
N VAL A 44 5.04 7.45 2.97
CA VAL A 44 3.81 8.17 3.37
C VAL A 44 3.93 8.70 4.79
N ILE A 45 4.56 7.93 5.69
CA ILE A 45 4.83 8.37 7.06
C ILE A 45 5.79 9.56 7.05
N ASP A 46 6.88 9.50 6.28
CA ASP A 46 7.83 10.61 6.15
C ASP A 46 7.18 11.90 5.63
N ASP A 47 6.37 11.79 4.56
CA ASP A 47 5.60 12.93 4.06
C ASP A 47 4.75 13.56 5.16
N ASN A 48 4.05 12.74 5.95
CA ASN A 48 3.17 13.23 7.01
C ASN A 48 3.96 13.86 8.16
N ILE A 49 5.12 13.28 8.52
CA ILE A 49 6.02 13.88 9.52
C ILE A 49 6.46 15.30 9.09
N ARG A 50 6.82 15.46 7.82
CA ARG A 50 7.30 16.73 7.28
C ARG A 50 6.20 17.76 7.05
N LEU A 51 5.06 17.32 6.49
CA LEU A 51 3.97 18.20 6.11
C LEU A 51 3.09 18.61 7.32
N MET A 52 2.99 17.73 8.32
CA MET A 52 2.13 17.93 9.48
C MET A 52 2.91 17.72 10.79
N PRO A 53 3.93 18.57 11.09
CA PRO A 53 4.64 18.49 12.36
C PRO A 53 3.66 18.66 13.51
N ARG A 54 3.82 17.86 14.57
CA ARG A 54 2.92 17.78 15.73
C ARG A 54 1.50 17.27 15.41
N GLY A 55 1.27 16.81 14.17
CA GLY A 55 0.05 16.10 13.76
C GLY A 55 0.06 14.65 14.20
N ILE A 56 -1.06 13.96 13.94
CA ILE A 56 -1.22 12.54 14.20
C ILE A 56 -1.59 11.82 12.91
N THR A 57 -0.80 10.81 12.55
CA THR A 57 -1.15 9.84 11.52
C THR A 57 -1.56 8.54 12.19
N THR A 58 -2.68 7.94 11.76
CA THR A 58 -3.04 6.58 12.20
C THR A 58 -2.55 5.54 11.21
N LEU A 59 -2.09 4.41 11.73
CA LEU A 59 -1.81 3.20 10.97
C LEU A 59 -2.81 2.13 11.38
N THR A 60 -3.79 1.87 10.51
CA THR A 60 -4.82 0.87 10.74
C THR A 60 -4.39 -0.49 10.19
N GLN A 61 -4.47 -1.52 11.04
CA GLN A 61 -4.13 -2.90 10.74
C GLN A 61 -5.14 -3.86 11.38
N ALA A 62 -5.19 -5.11 10.93
CA ALA A 62 -6.02 -6.12 11.55
C ALA A 62 -5.63 -6.38 13.01
N THR A 63 -4.32 -6.42 13.31
CA THR A 63 -3.78 -6.58 14.66
C THR A 63 -2.53 -5.73 14.90
N ILE A 64 -2.28 -5.35 16.16
CA ILE A 64 -1.05 -4.63 16.56
C ILE A 64 0.19 -5.48 16.26
N GLY A 65 0.12 -6.79 16.49
CA GLY A 65 1.22 -7.71 16.19
C GLY A 65 1.62 -7.67 14.70
N GLN A 66 0.67 -7.59 13.78
CA GLN A 66 0.96 -7.45 12.35
C GLN A 66 1.61 -6.10 12.03
N ALA A 67 1.13 -5.01 12.62
CA ALA A 67 1.75 -3.71 12.44
C ALA A 67 3.22 -3.73 12.87
N LEU A 68 3.49 -4.22 14.09
CA LEU A 68 4.84 -4.22 14.69
C LEU A 68 5.81 -5.21 14.02
N THR A 69 5.33 -6.35 13.52
CA THR A 69 6.21 -7.41 13.00
C THR A 69 6.34 -7.46 11.49
N LYS A 70 5.39 -6.88 10.75
CA LYS A 70 5.37 -6.94 9.27
C LYS A 70 5.51 -5.55 8.64
N THR A 71 4.60 -4.64 8.94
CA THR A 71 4.53 -3.33 8.26
C THR A 71 5.61 -2.38 8.74
N LEU A 72 5.70 -2.14 10.05
CA LEU A 72 6.62 -1.15 10.60
C LEU A 72 8.11 -1.46 10.37
N PRO A 73 8.60 -2.72 10.44
CA PRO A 73 10.00 -2.98 10.13
C PRO A 73 10.40 -2.54 8.71
N SER A 74 9.53 -2.76 7.72
CA SER A 74 9.78 -2.31 6.34
C SER A 74 9.65 -0.78 6.20
N ALA A 75 8.67 -0.18 6.89
CA ALA A 75 8.49 1.26 6.91
C ALA A 75 9.67 1.97 7.59
N PHE A 76 10.15 1.45 8.71
CA PHE A 76 11.33 2.00 9.39
C PHE A 76 12.60 1.88 8.56
N LYS A 77 12.77 0.78 7.82
CA LYS A 77 13.89 0.67 6.88
C LYS A 77 13.88 1.81 5.84
N MET A 78 12.71 2.20 5.34
CA MET A 78 12.60 3.38 4.48
C MET A 78 12.94 4.67 5.23
N LEU A 79 12.42 4.85 6.45
CA LEU A 79 12.74 6.04 7.27
C LEU A 79 14.25 6.12 7.58
N GLU A 80 14.91 5.00 7.88
CA GLU A 80 16.36 4.94 8.09
C GLU A 80 17.13 5.37 6.84
N MET A 81 16.69 4.93 5.63
CA MET A 81 17.27 5.39 4.36
C MET A 81 17.05 6.90 4.12
N LEU A 82 16.01 7.48 4.70
CA LEU A 82 15.73 8.92 4.70
C LEU A 82 16.46 9.67 5.82
N GLY A 83 17.30 8.98 6.61
CA GLY A 83 18.14 9.56 7.66
C GLY A 83 17.52 9.55 9.06
N TYR A 84 16.29 9.04 9.26
CA TYR A 84 15.70 8.92 10.58
C TYR A 84 16.38 7.84 11.42
N LYS A 85 16.63 8.15 12.69
CA LYS A 85 17.26 7.22 13.63
C LYS A 85 16.39 7.01 14.86
N GLN A 86 16.30 5.76 15.31
CA GLN A 86 15.68 5.50 16.60
C GLN A 86 16.52 6.11 17.71
N TRP A 87 15.86 6.69 18.71
CA TRP A 87 16.54 7.29 19.85
C TRP A 87 17.43 6.30 20.57
N ASP A 88 18.69 6.67 20.73
CA ASP A 88 19.67 5.98 21.53
C ASP A 88 19.90 6.71 22.87
N PRO A 89 19.59 6.08 24.03
CA PRO A 89 19.77 6.69 25.33
C PRO A 89 21.24 6.93 25.72
N VAL A 90 22.19 6.23 25.08
CA VAL A 90 23.63 6.37 25.36
C VAL A 90 24.17 7.63 24.69
N SER A 91 23.99 7.73 23.39
CA SER A 91 24.43 8.90 22.61
C SER A 91 23.52 10.11 22.77
N LYS A 92 22.29 9.93 23.30
CA LYS A 92 21.23 10.93 23.41
C LYS A 92 20.89 11.57 22.05
N THR A 93 20.93 10.79 20.99
CA THR A 93 20.58 11.18 19.61
C THR A 93 19.52 10.29 19.02
N GLY A 94 18.75 10.83 18.08
CA GLY A 94 17.72 10.11 17.33
C GLY A 94 16.49 10.97 17.10
N ASP A 95 15.62 10.48 16.23
CA ASP A 95 14.49 11.23 15.69
C ASP A 95 13.13 10.65 16.14
N TYR A 96 13.09 9.39 16.59
CA TYR A 96 11.84 8.76 17.02
C TYR A 96 12.02 7.75 18.16
N VAL A 97 10.95 7.53 18.91
CA VAL A 97 10.81 6.47 19.92
C VAL A 97 9.56 5.63 19.66
N VAL A 98 9.64 4.33 19.92
CA VAL A 98 8.56 3.36 19.69
C VAL A 98 7.90 3.00 21.01
N CYS A 99 6.56 3.07 21.08
CA CYS A 99 5.74 2.72 22.24
C CYS A 99 6.19 3.43 23.55
N ARG A 100 6.64 4.66 23.41
CA ARG A 100 7.13 5.48 24.54
C ARG A 100 6.71 6.94 24.39
N ARG A 101 6.69 7.63 25.50
CA ARG A 101 6.50 9.08 25.53
C ARG A 101 7.63 9.80 24.77
N PRO A 102 7.36 10.95 24.16
CA PRO A 102 8.41 11.79 23.57
C PRO A 102 9.52 12.05 24.59
N ILE A 103 10.75 12.13 24.10
CA ILE A 103 11.92 12.47 24.92
C ILE A 103 11.76 13.90 25.46
N GLU A 104 12.32 14.15 26.62
CA GLU A 104 12.32 15.50 27.18
C GLU A 104 12.99 16.50 26.21
N GLY A 105 12.33 17.64 26.00
CA GLY A 105 12.75 18.63 25.02
C GLY A 105 12.18 18.43 23.60
N TRP A 106 11.57 17.29 23.28
CA TRP A 106 10.88 17.09 22.03
C TRP A 106 9.52 17.78 22.01
N TYR A 107 9.06 18.15 20.83
CA TYR A 107 7.70 18.63 20.66
C TYR A 107 6.69 17.50 20.95
N LYS A 108 5.47 17.90 21.29
CA LYS A 108 4.34 16.98 21.51
C LYS A 108 3.28 17.22 20.44
N PRO A 109 2.45 16.22 20.12
CA PRO A 109 1.27 16.44 19.27
C PRO A 109 0.44 17.61 19.77
N TYR A 110 -0.29 18.27 18.85
CA TYR A 110 -1.28 19.29 19.23
C TYR A 110 -2.43 18.66 20.03
N GLU A 111 -2.83 17.46 19.63
CA GLU A 111 -3.83 16.67 20.33
C GLU A 111 -3.25 16.09 21.63
N HIS A 112 -4.04 16.11 22.70
CA HIS A 112 -3.59 15.60 24.00
C HIS A 112 -3.62 14.06 24.03
N ILE A 113 -2.44 13.45 24.09
CA ILE A 113 -2.29 11.97 24.10
C ILE A 113 -2.11 11.49 25.53
N MET A 114 -3.02 10.63 25.99
CA MET A 114 -2.98 10.03 27.33
C MET A 114 -2.11 8.75 27.37
N SER A 115 -2.12 7.94 26.31
CA SER A 115 -1.35 6.71 26.20
C SER A 115 -0.46 6.70 24.97
N TYR A 116 0.78 6.32 25.14
CA TYR A 116 1.78 6.16 24.07
C TYR A 116 2.09 4.69 23.76
N GLU A 117 1.33 3.78 24.34
CA GLU A 117 1.55 2.32 24.23
C GLU A 117 1.54 1.83 22.77
N TYR A 118 0.70 2.43 21.94
CA TYR A 118 0.56 2.07 20.52
C TYR A 118 1.03 3.18 19.59
N GLY A 119 1.95 4.01 20.07
CA GLY A 119 2.42 5.18 19.35
C GLY A 119 3.90 5.19 19.07
N ILE A 120 4.27 5.74 17.92
CA ILE A 120 5.63 6.12 17.58
C ILE A 120 5.69 7.65 17.62
N SER A 121 6.52 8.19 18.50
CA SER A 121 6.66 9.64 18.68
C SER A 121 7.92 10.13 17.97
N PHE A 122 7.79 11.17 17.17
CA PHE A 122 8.89 11.81 16.43
C PHE A 122 9.33 13.11 17.12
N SER A 123 10.59 13.49 16.94
CA SER A 123 11.20 14.65 17.58
C SER A 123 10.50 15.99 17.27
N ASN A 124 9.92 16.11 16.06
CA ASN A 124 9.13 17.28 15.66
C ASN A 124 7.70 17.28 16.22
N GLY A 125 7.37 16.32 17.09
CA GLY A 125 6.05 16.17 17.72
C GLY A 125 5.02 15.42 16.88
N HIS A 126 5.32 15.02 15.65
CA HIS A 126 4.42 14.14 14.90
C HIS A 126 4.30 12.79 15.59
N MET A 127 3.13 12.17 15.50
CA MET A 127 2.88 10.86 16.10
C MET A 127 2.23 9.93 15.09
N LEU A 128 2.79 8.73 14.94
CA LEU A 128 2.13 7.62 14.27
C LEU A 128 1.44 6.75 15.33
N TYR A 129 0.12 6.60 15.25
CA TYR A 129 -0.67 5.83 16.20
C TYR A 129 -1.27 4.59 15.55
N ILE A 130 -1.03 3.40 16.15
CA ILE A 130 -1.50 2.12 15.61
C ILE A 130 -2.95 1.89 16.07
N LEU A 131 -3.84 1.67 15.10
CA LEU A 131 -5.23 1.29 15.31
C LEU A 131 -5.47 -0.15 14.86
N THR A 132 -6.41 -0.84 15.52
CA THR A 132 -6.85 -2.17 15.13
C THR A 132 -8.37 -2.28 15.15
N GLN A 133 -8.94 -3.08 14.27
CA GLN A 133 -10.39 -3.30 14.23
C GLN A 133 -10.92 -4.20 15.36
N GLY A 134 -10.04 -4.89 16.09
CA GLY A 134 -10.43 -5.88 17.11
C GLY A 134 -10.64 -5.33 18.52
N GLY A 135 -10.22 -4.12 18.84
CA GLY A 135 -10.30 -3.61 20.22
C GLY A 135 -9.89 -2.16 20.43
N ASN A 136 -9.07 -1.61 19.55
CA ASN A 136 -8.59 -0.24 19.64
C ASN A 136 -8.86 0.51 18.31
N SER A 137 -10.11 0.45 17.87
CA SER A 137 -10.55 1.03 16.60
C SER A 137 -10.88 2.52 16.69
N ARG A 138 -11.12 3.03 17.92
CA ARG A 138 -11.34 4.46 18.18
C ARG A 138 -10.06 5.05 18.77
N GLY A 139 -9.31 5.73 17.92
CA GLY A 139 -8.06 6.41 18.31
C GLY A 139 -8.23 7.88 18.67
N PRO A 140 -7.11 8.60 18.84
CA PRO A 140 -7.11 10.05 18.94
C PRO A 140 -7.63 10.69 17.65
N ASN A 141 -7.98 11.98 17.69
CA ASN A 141 -8.26 12.73 16.47
C ASN A 141 -6.99 12.77 15.62
N ALA A 142 -7.09 12.24 14.41
CA ALA A 142 -5.98 12.12 13.48
C ALA A 142 -6.06 13.16 12.36
N ASP A 143 -4.93 13.42 11.74
CA ASP A 143 -4.79 14.32 10.58
C ASP A 143 -4.69 13.54 9.28
N TYR A 144 -4.34 12.25 9.37
CA TYR A 144 -4.20 11.35 8.22
C TYR A 144 -4.35 9.89 8.63
N ASN A 145 -4.92 9.07 7.75
CA ASN A 145 -5.00 7.62 7.96
C ASN A 145 -4.17 6.85 6.93
N ILE A 146 -3.42 5.87 7.39
CA ILE A 146 -2.77 4.85 6.57
C ILE A 146 -3.38 3.50 6.94
N THR A 147 -3.75 2.73 5.93
CA THR A 147 -4.25 1.36 6.10
C THR A 147 -3.38 0.43 5.27
N ASP A 148 -2.63 -0.44 5.90
CA ASP A 148 -1.88 -1.48 5.22
C ASP A 148 -2.62 -2.82 5.31
N GLU A 149 -2.51 -3.66 4.28
CA GLU A 149 -3.29 -4.89 4.08
C GLU A 149 -4.80 -4.64 4.14
N ALA A 150 -5.27 -3.59 3.41
CA ALA A 150 -6.67 -3.15 3.44
C ALA A 150 -7.69 -4.24 3.03
N LEU A 151 -7.26 -5.32 2.37
CA LEU A 151 -8.09 -6.51 2.13
C LEU A 151 -8.63 -7.17 3.40
N THR A 152 -7.91 -7.01 4.52
CA THR A 152 -8.27 -7.66 5.79
C THR A 152 -9.24 -6.83 6.62
N LEU A 153 -9.57 -5.61 6.17
CA LEU A 153 -10.45 -4.70 6.86
C LEU A 153 -11.93 -5.00 6.56
N ASP A 154 -12.73 -4.96 7.60
CA ASP A 154 -14.16 -4.76 7.51
C ASP A 154 -14.42 -3.28 7.17
N LYS A 155 -14.94 -3.04 5.95
CA LYS A 155 -15.16 -1.68 5.44
C LYS A 155 -16.20 -0.93 6.26
N GLU A 156 -17.29 -1.59 6.64
CA GLU A 156 -18.35 -0.99 7.42
C GLU A 156 -17.84 -0.54 8.79
N LYS A 157 -17.07 -1.41 9.44
CA LYS A 157 -16.46 -1.11 10.72
C LYS A 157 -15.40 0.00 10.60
N PHE A 158 -14.62 0.02 9.52
CA PHE A 158 -13.69 1.11 9.24
C PHE A 158 -14.42 2.45 9.15
N ASP A 159 -15.51 2.52 8.40
CA ASP A 159 -16.29 3.73 8.20
C ASP A 159 -16.97 4.22 9.50
N GLN A 160 -17.35 3.30 10.38
CA GLN A 160 -18.01 3.65 11.64
C GLN A 160 -17.04 4.04 12.75
N GLU A 161 -15.82 3.53 12.75
CA GLU A 161 -14.91 3.67 13.89
C GLU A 161 -13.60 4.40 13.56
N ALA A 162 -12.87 3.97 12.51
CA ALA A 162 -11.56 4.53 12.19
C ALA A 162 -11.67 5.82 11.35
N ALA A 163 -12.49 5.83 10.31
CA ALA A 163 -12.65 7.00 9.45
C ALA A 163 -13.09 8.27 10.20
N PRO A 164 -14.03 8.21 11.19
CA PRO A 164 -14.41 9.41 11.96
C PRO A 164 -13.31 9.98 12.86
N THR A 165 -12.23 9.24 13.12
CA THR A 165 -11.08 9.77 13.87
C THR A 165 -10.28 10.79 13.06
N ASN A 166 -10.37 10.76 11.72
CA ASN A 166 -9.66 11.64 10.79
C ASN A 166 -10.29 13.05 10.75
N ARG A 167 -10.17 13.79 11.85
CA ARG A 167 -10.77 15.12 12.08
C ARG A 167 -9.90 16.06 12.92
N GLY A 168 -8.60 15.77 13.02
CA GLY A 168 -7.67 16.56 13.83
C GLY A 168 -7.32 17.90 13.18
N ASN A 169 -6.81 18.81 13.95
CA ASN A 169 -6.07 20.03 13.64
C ASN A 169 -6.51 20.84 12.39
N GLU A 170 -7.83 20.95 12.12
CA GLU A 170 -8.39 21.68 10.97
C GLU A 170 -7.87 23.14 10.87
N HIS A 171 -7.66 23.81 12.02
CA HIS A 171 -7.13 25.18 12.03
C HIS A 171 -5.67 25.29 11.66
N ILE A 172 -4.92 24.18 11.76
CA ILE A 172 -3.47 24.16 11.55
C ILE A 172 -3.13 23.66 10.15
N PHE A 173 -3.78 22.58 9.70
CA PHE A 173 -3.45 21.91 8.45
C PHE A 173 -4.58 21.92 7.44
N GLY A 174 -5.83 22.16 7.90
CA GLY A 174 -7.02 22.05 7.06
C GLY A 174 -7.29 23.29 6.21
N ARG A 175 -8.49 23.34 5.63
CA ARG A 175 -8.93 24.43 4.73
C ARG A 175 -8.95 25.80 5.38
N LYS A 176 -9.07 25.86 6.72
CA LYS A 176 -9.10 27.10 7.50
C LYS A 176 -7.70 27.60 7.86
N SER A 177 -6.66 26.85 7.53
CA SER A 177 -5.27 27.27 7.74
C SER A 177 -4.86 28.31 6.69
N GLU A 178 -3.91 29.16 7.06
CA GLU A 178 -3.23 30.06 6.11
C GLU A 178 -2.40 29.27 5.08
N HIS A 179 -1.91 28.10 5.47
CA HIS A 179 -1.12 27.20 4.62
C HIS A 179 -1.70 25.77 4.65
N PRO A 180 -2.83 25.53 3.95
CA PRO A 180 -3.49 24.22 3.99
C PRO A 180 -2.61 23.13 3.41
N VAL A 181 -2.57 21.98 4.08
CA VAL A 181 -1.86 20.78 3.64
C VAL A 181 -2.80 19.92 2.80
N LEU A 182 -2.42 19.64 1.55
CA LEU A 182 -3.26 18.86 0.62
C LEU A 182 -3.66 17.48 1.19
N LYS A 183 -2.74 16.81 1.86
CA LYS A 183 -2.97 15.48 2.46
C LYS A 183 -3.84 15.49 3.71
N HIS A 184 -4.06 16.64 4.35
CA HIS A 184 -4.82 16.72 5.58
C HIS A 184 -6.22 16.13 5.44
N HIS A 185 -6.63 15.30 6.40
CA HIS A 185 -7.83 14.46 6.36
C HIS A 185 -7.93 13.49 5.18
N GLY A 186 -6.79 13.15 4.57
CA GLY A 186 -6.70 12.13 3.55
C GLY A 186 -6.49 10.72 4.10
N ASN A 187 -6.47 9.75 3.19
CA ASN A 187 -6.28 8.34 3.50
C ASN A 187 -5.32 7.70 2.48
N THR A 188 -4.50 6.76 2.92
CA THR A 188 -3.79 5.84 2.02
C THR A 188 -4.15 4.41 2.35
N PHE A 189 -4.70 3.70 1.36
CA PHE A 189 -4.99 2.27 1.43
C PHE A 189 -3.97 1.50 0.60
N LEU A 190 -3.22 0.61 1.26
CA LEU A 190 -2.30 -0.29 0.61
C LEU A 190 -2.88 -1.71 0.66
N SER A 191 -2.97 -2.34 -0.51
CA SER A 191 -3.64 -3.63 -0.64
C SER A 191 -3.05 -4.46 -1.77
N SER A 192 -3.36 -5.75 -1.78
CA SER A 192 -3.29 -6.59 -2.97
C SER A 192 -4.62 -6.54 -3.73
N MET A 193 -4.71 -7.20 -4.89
CA MET A 193 -5.93 -7.22 -5.69
C MET A 193 -7.09 -7.85 -4.92
N PRO A 194 -8.21 -7.13 -4.75
CA PRO A 194 -9.44 -7.68 -4.20
C PRO A 194 -10.00 -8.82 -5.05
N TYR A 195 -10.46 -9.88 -4.39
CA TYR A 195 -11.00 -11.05 -5.07
C TYR A 195 -12.37 -11.49 -4.50
N THR A 196 -12.84 -10.88 -3.39
CA THR A 196 -14.19 -11.11 -2.87
C THR A 196 -15.09 -9.88 -3.06
N PRO A 197 -16.43 -10.05 -3.13
CA PRO A 197 -17.34 -8.91 -3.27
C PRO A 197 -17.15 -7.84 -2.19
N GLU A 198 -16.92 -8.25 -0.95
CA GLU A 198 -16.78 -7.36 0.22
C GLU A 198 -15.53 -6.46 0.13
N GLN A 199 -14.52 -6.89 -0.65
CA GLN A 199 -13.27 -6.18 -0.83
C GLN A 199 -13.29 -5.22 -2.04
N LYS A 200 -14.26 -5.34 -2.95
CA LYS A 200 -14.32 -4.59 -4.22
C LYS A 200 -14.40 -3.07 -4.04
N TRP A 201 -14.81 -2.59 -2.86
CA TRP A 201 -14.79 -1.16 -2.54
C TRP A 201 -13.40 -0.52 -2.75
N LEU A 202 -12.33 -1.29 -2.60
CA LEU A 202 -10.96 -0.81 -2.86
C LEU A 202 -10.71 -0.47 -4.34
N LEU A 203 -11.50 -1.01 -5.26
CA LEU A 203 -11.39 -0.77 -6.70
C LEU A 203 -12.32 0.33 -7.20
N GLU A 204 -13.33 0.70 -6.43
CA GLU A 204 -14.32 1.73 -6.83
C GLU A 204 -13.68 3.08 -7.20
N PRO A 205 -12.64 3.56 -6.48
CA PRO A 205 -12.02 4.83 -6.83
C PRO A 205 -11.39 4.84 -8.23
N ALA A 206 -11.06 3.69 -8.81
CA ALA A 206 -10.49 3.61 -10.17
C ALA A 206 -11.46 4.09 -11.27
N LYS A 207 -12.75 4.28 -10.97
CA LYS A 207 -13.77 4.75 -11.94
C LYS A 207 -13.39 6.07 -12.60
N TYR A 208 -12.65 6.92 -11.91
CA TYR A 208 -12.24 8.21 -12.49
C TYR A 208 -11.35 8.07 -13.74
N TYR A 209 -10.71 6.93 -13.96
CA TYR A 209 -9.96 6.67 -15.18
C TYR A 209 -10.90 6.68 -16.42
N GLU A 210 -12.07 6.05 -16.31
CA GLU A 210 -13.08 6.05 -17.36
C GLU A 210 -13.80 7.40 -17.44
N GLU A 211 -14.20 7.96 -16.30
CA GLU A 211 -14.93 9.22 -16.20
C GLU A 211 -14.14 10.44 -16.70
N GLU A 212 -12.84 10.52 -16.42
CA GLU A 212 -12.02 11.68 -16.74
C GLU A 212 -11.17 11.51 -18.01
N ARG A 213 -10.88 10.28 -18.44
CA ARG A 213 -9.97 9.98 -19.56
C ARG A 213 -10.46 8.90 -20.53
N ASP A 214 -11.65 8.36 -20.35
CA ASP A 214 -12.19 7.26 -21.16
C ASP A 214 -11.26 6.03 -21.21
N ILE A 215 -10.58 5.74 -20.08
CA ILE A 215 -9.67 4.62 -19.93
C ILE A 215 -10.34 3.51 -19.13
N ARG A 216 -10.59 2.35 -19.75
CA ARG A 216 -11.02 1.13 -19.06
C ARG A 216 -9.81 0.47 -18.38
N LEU A 217 -9.45 1.00 -17.21
CA LEU A 217 -8.22 0.64 -16.51
C LEU A 217 -8.03 -0.87 -16.36
N PHE A 218 -9.06 -1.58 -15.88
CA PHE A 218 -8.94 -3.02 -15.59
C PHE A 218 -8.88 -3.88 -16.83
N ASP A 219 -9.49 -3.48 -17.95
CA ASP A 219 -9.37 -4.19 -19.22
C ASP A 219 -7.93 -4.16 -19.72
N VAL A 220 -7.33 -2.97 -19.71
CA VAL A 220 -5.92 -2.79 -20.10
C VAL A 220 -5.00 -3.51 -19.10
N TRP A 221 -5.26 -3.40 -17.80
CA TRP A 221 -4.46 -4.07 -16.79
C TRP A 221 -4.49 -5.59 -16.92
N ASN A 222 -5.66 -6.18 -17.10
CA ASN A 222 -5.80 -7.62 -17.29
C ASN A 222 -5.09 -8.09 -18.58
N LYS A 223 -5.07 -7.26 -19.64
CA LYS A 223 -4.26 -7.54 -20.82
C LYS A 223 -2.76 -7.54 -20.50
N ILE A 224 -2.28 -6.58 -19.71
CA ILE A 224 -0.89 -6.55 -19.23
C ILE A 224 -0.55 -7.82 -18.46
N VAL A 225 -1.41 -8.25 -17.53
CA VAL A 225 -1.19 -9.48 -16.76
C VAL A 225 -1.09 -10.72 -17.65
N ARG A 226 -1.95 -10.83 -18.69
CA ARG A 226 -1.87 -11.94 -19.66
C ARG A 226 -0.55 -11.91 -20.44
N LEU A 227 -0.07 -10.73 -20.84
CA LEU A 227 1.26 -10.60 -21.46
C LEU A 227 2.37 -10.97 -20.49
N GLN A 228 2.26 -10.62 -19.20
CA GLN A 228 3.23 -11.04 -18.18
C GLN A 228 3.27 -12.57 -18.01
N MET A 229 2.15 -13.27 -18.15
CA MET A 229 2.13 -14.72 -18.22
C MET A 229 2.89 -15.24 -19.44
N GLN A 230 2.69 -14.64 -20.60
CA GLN A 230 3.41 -15.01 -21.82
C GLN A 230 4.92 -14.72 -21.73
N LEU A 231 5.33 -13.66 -20.98
CA LEU A 231 6.76 -13.41 -20.68
C LEU A 231 7.38 -14.56 -19.90
N ILE A 232 6.64 -15.14 -18.95
CA ILE A 232 7.09 -16.31 -18.19
C ILE A 232 7.27 -17.51 -19.12
N ASP A 233 6.27 -17.77 -19.98
CA ASP A 233 6.31 -18.89 -20.92
C ASP A 233 7.47 -18.72 -21.92
N ALA A 234 7.68 -17.54 -22.49
CA ALA A 234 8.80 -17.23 -23.38
C ALA A 234 10.17 -17.41 -22.67
N ARG A 235 10.25 -17.02 -21.38
CA ARG A 235 11.45 -17.22 -20.57
C ARG A 235 11.73 -18.71 -20.32
N ILE A 236 10.72 -19.51 -20.05
CA ILE A 236 10.83 -20.97 -19.87
C ILE A 236 11.28 -21.63 -21.16
N ALA A 237 10.72 -21.21 -22.30
CA ALA A 237 11.10 -21.70 -23.63
C ALA A 237 12.50 -21.25 -24.10
N GLY A 238 13.12 -20.28 -23.42
CA GLY A 238 14.40 -19.71 -23.82
C GLY A 238 14.31 -18.79 -25.05
N ASP A 239 13.11 -18.37 -25.45
CA ASP A 239 12.88 -17.50 -26.61
C ASP A 239 13.07 -16.02 -26.23
N ALA A 240 14.31 -15.52 -26.40
CA ALA A 240 14.67 -14.13 -26.11
C ALA A 240 14.03 -13.13 -27.09
N GLY A 241 13.73 -13.53 -28.32
CA GLY A 241 13.08 -12.71 -29.34
C GLY A 241 11.64 -12.41 -28.95
N LEU A 242 10.87 -13.47 -28.70
CA LEU A 242 9.49 -13.37 -28.24
C LEU A 242 9.38 -12.63 -26.91
N PHE A 243 10.29 -12.90 -25.96
CA PHE A 243 10.33 -12.19 -24.68
C PHE A 243 10.45 -10.68 -24.89
N LYS A 244 11.37 -10.23 -25.75
CA LYS A 244 11.57 -8.80 -26.03
C LYS A 244 10.35 -8.16 -26.68
N GLU A 245 9.71 -8.84 -27.60
CA GLU A 245 8.49 -8.35 -28.27
C GLU A 245 7.35 -8.14 -27.27
N ILE A 246 7.05 -9.15 -26.45
CA ILE A 246 6.00 -9.09 -25.43
C ILE A 246 6.33 -8.02 -24.38
N TRP A 247 7.60 -7.90 -23.98
CA TRP A 247 8.04 -6.87 -23.04
C TRP A 247 7.73 -5.46 -23.57
N ASN A 248 8.06 -5.20 -24.84
CA ASN A 248 7.80 -3.90 -25.45
C ASN A 248 6.30 -3.58 -25.51
N GLU A 249 5.46 -4.58 -25.82
CA GLU A 249 4.00 -4.43 -25.81
C GLU A 249 3.49 -4.14 -24.38
N THR A 250 4.01 -4.85 -23.39
CA THR A 250 3.68 -4.62 -21.98
C THR A 250 4.02 -3.20 -21.55
N VAL A 251 5.20 -2.70 -21.90
CA VAL A 251 5.63 -1.32 -21.60
C VAL A 251 4.69 -0.30 -22.26
N ARG A 252 4.34 -0.50 -23.52
CA ARG A 252 3.41 0.38 -24.25
C ARG A 252 2.03 0.45 -23.58
N LEU A 253 1.48 -0.69 -23.19
CA LEU A 253 0.21 -0.73 -22.47
C LEU A 253 0.31 -0.07 -21.08
N ARG A 254 1.42 -0.25 -20.37
CA ARG A 254 1.66 0.46 -19.10
C ARG A 254 1.63 1.98 -19.27
N GLN A 255 2.23 2.47 -20.35
CA GLN A 255 2.20 3.91 -20.69
C GLN A 255 0.79 4.43 -20.96
N SER A 256 -0.08 3.62 -21.58
CA SER A 256 -1.47 4.04 -21.85
C SER A 256 -2.33 4.19 -20.59
N ILE A 257 -1.93 3.58 -19.49
CA ILE A 257 -2.59 3.68 -18.17
C ILE A 257 -1.70 4.37 -17.13
N THR A 258 -0.86 5.31 -17.57
CA THR A 258 -0.03 6.10 -16.66
C THR A 258 -0.88 6.71 -15.54
N PRO A 259 -0.53 6.51 -14.26
CA PRO A 259 -1.29 7.05 -13.16
C PRO A 259 -1.43 8.58 -13.23
N PHE A 260 -2.54 9.07 -12.74
CA PHE A 260 -2.79 10.50 -12.56
C PHE A 260 -3.70 10.70 -11.34
N VAL A 261 -3.73 11.91 -10.81
CA VAL A 261 -4.60 12.27 -9.70
C VAL A 261 -5.91 12.80 -10.26
N SER A 262 -7.04 12.28 -9.77
CA SER A 262 -8.37 12.74 -10.14
C SER A 262 -8.65 14.17 -9.65
N ARG A 263 -9.72 14.78 -10.11
CA ARG A 263 -10.12 16.14 -9.72
C ARG A 263 -10.42 16.29 -8.23
N ASP A 264 -10.82 15.22 -7.56
CA ASP A 264 -11.08 15.22 -6.12
C ASP A 264 -9.82 14.93 -5.27
N GLY A 265 -8.65 14.76 -5.90
CA GLY A 265 -7.39 14.48 -5.24
C GLY A 265 -7.16 13.00 -4.93
N THR A 266 -7.85 12.09 -5.62
CA THR A 266 -7.66 10.64 -5.47
C THR A 266 -6.62 10.12 -6.46
N LEU A 267 -5.68 9.33 -5.96
CA LEU A 267 -4.71 8.55 -6.74
C LEU A 267 -5.00 7.07 -6.60
N PHE A 268 -5.26 6.40 -7.69
CA PHE A 268 -5.38 4.95 -7.78
C PHE A 268 -4.26 4.40 -8.65
N ILE A 269 -3.52 3.41 -8.15
CA ILE A 269 -2.37 2.86 -8.86
C ILE A 269 -2.29 1.35 -8.72
N LEU A 270 -1.99 0.69 -9.85
CA LEU A 270 -1.77 -0.75 -9.95
C LEU A 270 -0.29 -1.07 -10.12
N GLY A 271 0.17 -2.14 -9.49
CA GLY A 271 1.53 -2.65 -9.66
C GLY A 271 1.60 -4.17 -9.57
N SER A 272 2.46 -4.78 -10.36
CA SER A 272 2.75 -6.21 -10.32
C SER A 272 4.20 -6.47 -9.93
N ILE A 273 4.53 -7.72 -9.68
CA ILE A 273 5.91 -8.11 -9.38
C ILE A 273 6.89 -7.73 -10.49
N PHE A 274 6.43 -7.62 -11.75
CA PHE A 274 7.27 -7.19 -12.86
C PHE A 274 7.74 -5.74 -12.73
N ASP A 275 7.02 -4.89 -12.01
CA ASP A 275 7.49 -3.55 -11.68
C ASP A 275 8.73 -3.59 -10.76
N ASN A 276 8.88 -4.67 -9.97
CA ASN A 276 10.00 -4.88 -9.03
C ASN A 276 11.01 -5.93 -9.50
N ILE A 277 10.97 -6.34 -10.77
CA ILE A 277 11.78 -7.42 -11.32
C ILE A 277 13.29 -7.19 -11.15
N ALA A 278 13.72 -5.93 -11.17
CA ALA A 278 15.12 -5.56 -10.97
C ALA A 278 15.65 -5.93 -9.58
N ASN A 279 14.78 -5.93 -8.55
CA ASN A 279 15.14 -6.27 -7.19
C ASN A 279 14.90 -7.74 -6.85
N VAL A 280 13.76 -8.32 -7.29
CA VAL A 280 13.40 -9.70 -6.93
C VAL A 280 13.99 -10.73 -7.89
N GLY A 281 14.26 -10.36 -9.12
CA GLY A 281 14.80 -11.21 -10.17
C GLY A 281 13.77 -12.17 -10.79
N MET A 282 14.01 -12.56 -12.05
CA MET A 282 13.12 -13.48 -12.77
C MET A 282 13.05 -14.87 -12.11
N ASN A 283 14.13 -15.33 -11.46
CA ASN A 283 14.16 -16.64 -10.80
C ASN A 283 13.14 -16.73 -9.66
N TYR A 284 12.93 -15.65 -8.92
CA TYR A 284 11.89 -15.62 -7.90
C TYR A 284 10.50 -15.79 -8.53
N ILE A 285 10.21 -15.08 -9.62
CA ILE A 285 8.92 -15.16 -10.34
C ILE A 285 8.69 -16.58 -10.83
N LEU A 286 9.69 -17.20 -11.46
CA LEU A 286 9.61 -18.58 -11.94
C LEU A 286 9.40 -19.60 -10.81
N ASN A 287 9.99 -19.39 -9.65
CA ASN A 287 9.78 -20.25 -8.49
C ASN A 287 8.34 -20.15 -7.97
N GLN A 288 7.79 -18.94 -7.87
CA GLN A 288 6.38 -18.74 -7.49
C GLN A 288 5.44 -19.39 -8.51
N TYR A 289 5.71 -19.22 -9.81
CA TYR A 289 4.93 -19.83 -10.90
C TYR A 289 4.88 -21.35 -10.84
N LYS A 290 5.98 -22.01 -10.39
CA LYS A 290 6.04 -23.46 -10.25
C LYS A 290 5.27 -24.01 -9.05
N VAL A 291 5.13 -23.22 -7.99
CA VAL A 291 4.60 -23.68 -6.69
C VAL A 291 3.12 -23.36 -6.54
N MET A 292 2.66 -22.25 -7.10
CA MET A 292 1.28 -21.78 -6.97
C MET A 292 0.40 -22.34 -8.10
N ASP A 293 -0.89 -22.53 -7.81
CA ASP A 293 -1.86 -22.71 -8.88
C ASP A 293 -1.95 -21.46 -9.76
N LYS A 294 -2.34 -21.65 -11.02
CA LYS A 294 -2.29 -20.60 -12.04
C LYS A 294 -3.13 -19.36 -11.67
N LEU A 295 -4.33 -19.55 -11.12
CA LEU A 295 -5.23 -18.45 -10.79
C LEU A 295 -4.70 -17.67 -9.60
N SER A 296 -4.30 -18.34 -8.53
CA SER A 296 -3.67 -17.70 -7.36
C SER A 296 -2.40 -16.94 -7.75
N PHE A 297 -1.57 -17.52 -8.62
CA PHE A 297 -0.39 -16.83 -9.14
C PHE A 297 -0.77 -15.54 -9.88
N MET A 298 -1.76 -15.59 -10.77
CA MET A 298 -2.22 -14.41 -11.49
C MET A 298 -2.75 -13.31 -10.54
N ILE A 299 -3.52 -13.68 -9.52
CA ILE A 299 -4.09 -12.71 -8.57
C ILE A 299 -3.01 -12.17 -7.65
N GLU A 300 -2.28 -13.02 -6.95
CA GLU A 300 -1.40 -12.61 -5.86
C GLU A 300 -0.05 -12.07 -6.32
N ILE A 301 0.48 -12.56 -7.45
CA ILE A 301 1.80 -12.20 -7.96
C ILE A 301 1.72 -11.21 -9.13
N LEU A 302 0.75 -11.37 -10.02
CA LEU A 302 0.58 -10.48 -11.18
C LEU A 302 -0.50 -9.41 -10.97
N ASN A 303 -1.27 -9.49 -9.88
CA ASN A 303 -2.31 -8.52 -9.56
C ASN A 303 -3.50 -8.55 -10.55
N TYR A 304 -3.88 -9.74 -11.02
CA TYR A 304 -4.99 -9.92 -11.95
C TYR A 304 -6.33 -9.58 -11.29
N MET A 305 -7.14 -8.75 -11.95
CA MET A 305 -8.47 -8.42 -11.49
C MET A 305 -9.48 -9.45 -12.00
N VAL A 306 -10.22 -10.07 -11.08
CA VAL A 306 -11.25 -11.06 -11.38
C VAL A 306 -12.62 -10.37 -11.46
N ASP A 307 -13.22 -10.36 -12.66
CA ASP A 307 -14.50 -9.66 -12.90
C ASP A 307 -15.71 -10.32 -12.25
N LYS A 308 -15.72 -11.65 -12.20
CA LYS A 308 -16.86 -12.43 -11.66
C LYS A 308 -16.36 -13.56 -10.79
N ILE A 309 -16.54 -13.41 -9.50
CA ILE A 309 -16.38 -14.49 -8.53
C ILE A 309 -17.65 -15.34 -8.45
N ASP A 310 -18.81 -14.83 -8.92
CA ASP A 310 -20.08 -15.52 -8.90
C ASP A 310 -20.09 -16.87 -9.63
N SER A 311 -19.12 -17.12 -10.52
CA SER A 311 -18.93 -18.41 -11.20
C SER A 311 -17.83 -19.28 -10.57
N CYS A 312 -17.05 -18.77 -9.61
CA CYS A 312 -15.91 -19.47 -9.04
C CYS A 312 -16.23 -20.23 -7.75
N TYR A 313 -17.40 -20.06 -7.16
CA TYR A 313 -17.79 -20.78 -5.96
C TYR A 313 -17.99 -22.28 -6.21
N TYR A 314 -18.20 -22.68 -7.45
CA TYR A 314 -18.27 -24.07 -7.85
C TYR A 314 -17.65 -24.25 -9.25
N GLN A 315 -16.33 -24.21 -9.38
CA GLN A 315 -15.79 -25.27 -10.21
C GLN A 315 -16.09 -26.56 -9.45
N LEU A 316 -17.26 -27.11 -9.71
CA LEU A 316 -17.51 -28.49 -9.44
C LEU A 316 -16.49 -29.26 -10.30
N ASP A 317 -15.34 -29.56 -9.73
CA ASP A 317 -14.49 -30.62 -10.20
C ASP A 317 -15.42 -31.84 -10.27
N GLU A 318 -15.35 -32.63 -11.36
CA GLU A 318 -16.14 -33.87 -11.50
C GLU A 318 -16.07 -34.70 -10.21
N ARG A 319 -15.01 -34.60 -9.41
CA ARG A 319 -14.82 -35.19 -8.10
C ARG A 319 -15.80 -34.71 -7.01
N HIS A 320 -16.44 -33.58 -7.19
CA HIS A 320 -17.43 -33.03 -6.25
C HIS A 320 -18.88 -33.33 -6.66
N VAL A 321 -19.10 -33.94 -7.82
CA VAL A 321 -20.43 -34.22 -8.38
C VAL A 321 -20.85 -35.68 -8.20
N TYR A 322 -19.99 -36.51 -7.62
CA TYR A 322 -20.38 -37.92 -7.35
C TYR A 322 -21.28 -37.97 -6.13
N TYR A 323 -22.56 -37.95 -6.38
CA TYR A 323 -23.52 -38.64 -5.55
C TYR A 323 -23.17 -40.12 -5.59
N ASN A 324 -22.86 -40.70 -4.45
CA ASN A 324 -22.94 -42.14 -4.31
C ASN A 324 -24.41 -42.52 -4.43
N ALA A 325 -24.82 -42.90 -5.62
CA ALA A 325 -26.15 -43.45 -5.90
C ALA A 325 -26.33 -44.87 -5.30
N THR A 326 -25.54 -45.25 -4.33
CA THR A 326 -25.55 -46.59 -3.72
C THR A 326 -26.22 -46.66 -2.37
N ASN A 327 -26.95 -45.61 -1.95
CA ASN A 327 -27.68 -45.64 -0.67
C ASN A 327 -29.20 -45.51 -0.82
N ASP A 328 -29.76 -45.87 -1.94
CA ASP A 328 -31.20 -46.10 -2.09
C ASP A 328 -31.45 -47.58 -2.30
N ASP A 329 -31.42 -48.33 -1.19
CA ASP A 329 -32.14 -49.58 -0.97
C ASP A 329 -32.73 -49.61 0.42
#